data_d6e42ec80bce8fe680d9e7fe46f74068
#
_entry.id   d6e42ec80bce8fe680d9e7fe46f74068
#
_cell.length_a   1.000
_cell.length_b   1.000
_cell.length_c   1.000
_cell.angle_alpha   90.00
_cell.angle_beta   90.00
_cell.angle_gamma   90.00
#
_symmetry.space_group_name_H-M   'P 1'
#
loop_
_entity.id
_entity.type
_entity.pdbx_description
1 polymer ?
#
loop_
_entity_poly.entity_id
_entity_poly.type
_entity_poly.pdbx_seq_one_letter_code
_entity_poly.pdbx_strand_id
1 'polypeptide(L)'
;GIVKARIAHQPDIPGLSAIILDAPRPGILLRYQGEEPLTVLGTDGEAFIRFTRTEVTVNTESPSWKALPNQSAETSQTSWVTMSQSGAFGWLDSRLNVLHDSNSADGPKTWSIAVTTPKNGTERIEGQLTYMPIH
;
A
#
# COMPACT_ATOMS: atom_id res chain seq x y z
N GLY A 1 -22.25 -5.96 0.51
CA GLY A 1 -21.72 -4.72 1.02
C GLY A 1 -20.37 -4.37 0.44
N ILE A 2 -19.94 -3.16 0.66
CA ILE A 2 -18.66 -2.67 0.19
C ILE A 2 -17.84 -2.15 1.36
N VAL A 3 -16.54 -2.28 1.22
CA VAL A 3 -15.60 -1.72 2.18
C VAL A 3 -15.07 -0.41 1.58
N LYS A 4 -15.08 0.63 2.39
CA LYS A 4 -14.51 1.92 2.01
C LYS A 4 -13.33 2.23 2.89
N ALA A 5 -12.26 2.70 2.28
CA ALA A 5 -11.07 3.11 3.02
C ALA A 5 -10.87 4.61 2.87
N ARG A 6 -10.25 5.21 3.88
CA ARG A 6 -9.88 6.62 3.78
C ARG A 6 -8.59 6.81 4.54
N ILE A 7 -7.84 7.84 4.14
CA ILE A 7 -6.60 8.20 4.80
C ILE A 7 -6.92 9.22 5.89
N ALA A 8 -6.50 8.92 7.12
CA ALA A 8 -6.64 9.85 8.23
C ALA A 8 -5.35 10.59 8.51
N HIS A 9 -4.21 9.97 8.21
CA HIS A 9 -2.91 10.58 8.46
C HIS A 9 -1.93 10.15 7.39
N GLN A 10 -1.21 11.11 6.84
CA GLN A 10 -0.14 10.87 5.89
C GLN A 10 1.12 11.51 6.44
N PRO A 11 2.25 10.78 6.45
CA PRO A 11 3.49 11.36 6.99
C PRO A 11 3.99 12.52 6.14
N ASP A 12 4.65 13.43 6.81
CA ASP A 12 5.19 14.63 6.15
C ASP A 12 6.54 14.31 5.54
N ILE A 13 6.53 13.47 4.52
CA ILE A 13 7.74 13.12 3.78
C ILE A 13 7.72 13.92 2.49
N PRO A 14 8.75 14.74 2.22
CA PRO A 14 8.74 15.55 1.01
C PRO A 14 8.59 14.69 -0.25
N GLY A 15 7.68 15.09 -1.11
CA GLY A 15 7.46 14.40 -2.37
C GLY A 15 6.50 13.23 -2.31
N LEU A 16 6.00 12.88 -1.14
CA LEU A 16 5.09 11.74 -1.00
C LEU A 16 3.65 12.21 -1.02
N SER A 17 2.82 11.55 -1.81
CA SER A 17 1.37 11.70 -1.70
C SER A 17 0.72 10.33 -1.84
N ALA A 18 -0.41 10.17 -1.16
CA ALA A 18 -1.15 8.92 -1.14
C ALA A 18 -2.62 9.21 -1.33
N ILE A 19 -3.28 8.42 -2.17
CA ILE A 19 -4.72 8.51 -2.34
C ILE A 19 -5.31 7.12 -2.33
N ILE A 20 -6.57 7.04 -1.94
CA ILE A 20 -7.32 5.78 -1.96
C ILE A 20 -8.02 5.64 -3.29
N LEU A 21 -7.93 4.45 -3.86
CA LEU A 21 -8.66 4.07 -5.07
C LEU A 21 -9.85 3.22 -4.63
N ASP A 22 -11.03 3.57 -5.12
CA ASP A 22 -12.25 3.02 -4.52
C ASP A 22 -12.83 1.79 -5.20
N ALA A 23 -12.57 1.57 -6.46
CA ALA A 23 -13.35 0.57 -7.18
C ALA A 23 -12.53 -0.63 -7.56
N PRO A 24 -13.10 -1.82 -7.56
CA PRO A 24 -14.27 -2.31 -6.82
C PRO A 24 -13.94 -2.64 -5.37
N ARG A 25 -12.67 -2.68 -5.05
CA ARG A 25 -12.15 -2.83 -3.70
C ARG A 25 -11.18 -1.70 -3.43
N PRO A 26 -11.00 -1.33 -2.16
CA PRO A 26 -10.07 -0.25 -1.86
C PRO A 26 -8.64 -0.61 -2.24
N GLY A 27 -8.00 0.29 -2.91
CA GLY A 27 -6.58 0.22 -3.19
C GLY A 27 -5.92 1.51 -2.78
N ILE A 28 -4.62 1.57 -2.90
CA ILE A 28 -3.88 2.78 -2.57
C ILE A 28 -2.93 3.09 -3.71
N LEU A 29 -2.86 4.36 -4.06
CA LEU A 29 -1.92 4.87 -5.04
C LEU A 29 -0.94 5.77 -4.33
N LEU A 30 0.33 5.45 -4.41
CA LEU A 30 1.40 6.30 -3.90
C LEU A 30 2.12 6.95 -5.05
N ARG A 31 2.42 8.23 -4.87
CA ARG A 31 3.27 8.98 -5.76
C ARG A 31 4.41 9.55 -4.94
N TYR A 32 5.62 9.35 -5.40
CA TYR A 32 6.79 9.81 -4.67
C TYR A 32 7.79 10.42 -5.63
N GLN A 33 8.26 11.61 -5.28
CA GLN A 33 9.25 12.32 -6.10
C GLN A 33 10.40 12.82 -5.24
N GLY A 34 10.62 12.21 -4.10
CA GLY A 34 11.72 12.58 -3.24
C GLY A 34 13.06 12.13 -3.80
N GLU A 35 14.12 12.63 -3.20
CA GLU A 35 15.48 12.34 -3.69
C GLU A 35 16.00 11.01 -3.18
N GLU A 36 15.55 10.57 -2.02
CA GLU A 36 16.01 9.32 -1.44
C GLU A 36 14.99 8.23 -1.67
N PRO A 37 15.43 6.97 -1.75
CA PRO A 37 14.47 5.90 -1.96
C PRO A 37 13.49 5.80 -0.79
N LEU A 38 12.25 5.50 -1.11
CA LEU A 38 11.21 5.24 -0.12
C LEU A 38 10.78 3.79 -0.26
N THR A 39 10.80 3.05 0.84
CA THR A 39 10.40 1.66 0.84
C THR A 39 9.10 1.50 1.60
N VAL A 40 8.12 0.87 0.96
CA VAL A 40 6.88 0.47 1.62
C VAL A 40 7.14 -0.88 2.27
N LEU A 41 6.80 -0.99 3.54
CA LEU A 41 6.97 -2.25 4.26
C LEU A 41 5.69 -3.07 4.17
N GLY A 42 5.84 -4.36 4.07
CA GLY A 42 4.71 -5.28 3.99
C GLY A 42 4.15 -5.62 5.35
N THR A 43 3.19 -6.54 5.37
CA THR A 43 2.48 -6.88 6.59
C THR A 43 3.36 -7.53 7.63
N ASP A 44 4.47 -8.13 7.21
CA ASP A 44 5.43 -8.73 8.14
C ASP A 44 6.62 -7.84 8.41
N GLY A 45 6.54 -6.58 7.99
CA GLY A 45 7.65 -5.65 8.17
C GLY A 45 8.74 -5.79 7.12
N GLU A 46 8.53 -6.63 6.12
CA GLU A 46 9.52 -6.85 5.07
C GLU A 46 9.49 -5.73 4.04
N ALA A 47 10.57 -5.58 3.29
CA ALA A 47 10.60 -4.64 2.18
C ALA A 47 9.69 -5.14 1.08
N PHE A 48 8.71 -4.35 0.69
CA PHE A 48 7.64 -4.76 -0.21
C PHE A 48 7.73 -4.03 -1.54
N ILE A 49 7.70 -2.70 -1.52
CA ILE A 49 7.74 -1.88 -2.73
C ILE A 49 8.75 -0.77 -2.49
N ARG A 50 9.57 -0.48 -3.49
CA ARG A 50 10.55 0.60 -3.38
C ARG A 50 10.31 1.63 -4.46
N PHE A 51 10.19 2.88 -4.05
CA PHE A 51 10.02 4.03 -4.93
C PHE A 51 11.33 4.79 -5.01
N THR A 52 11.79 5.03 -6.22
CA THR A 52 12.90 5.94 -6.48
C THR A 52 12.41 7.03 -7.42
N ARG A 53 13.27 7.98 -7.74
CA ARG A 53 12.88 9.05 -8.65
C ARG A 53 12.51 8.55 -10.04
N THR A 54 13.05 7.41 -10.43
CA THR A 54 12.92 6.96 -11.81
C THR A 54 12.09 5.71 -11.99
N GLU A 55 11.81 4.99 -10.90
CA GLU A 55 11.07 3.74 -11.06
C GLU A 55 10.49 3.27 -9.75
N VAL A 56 9.52 2.36 -9.88
CA VAL A 56 8.95 1.65 -8.75
C VAL A 56 9.24 0.17 -8.95
N THR A 57 9.86 -0.45 -7.95
CA THR A 57 10.14 -1.89 -8.00
C THR A 57 9.41 -2.60 -6.87
N VAL A 58 9.06 -3.84 -7.09
CA VAL A 58 8.42 -4.67 -6.06
C VAL A 58 9.29 -5.87 -5.75
N ASN A 59 9.24 -6.27 -4.49
CA ASN A 59 9.92 -7.47 -4.03
C ASN A 59 8.96 -8.65 -4.19
N THR A 60 9.19 -9.46 -5.21
CA THR A 60 8.27 -10.54 -5.51
C THR A 60 8.31 -11.67 -4.50
N GLU A 61 9.27 -11.66 -3.59
CA GLU A 61 9.32 -12.64 -2.51
C GLU A 61 8.59 -12.18 -1.27
N SER A 62 8.10 -10.93 -1.26
CA SER A 62 7.34 -10.41 -0.14
C SER A 62 6.02 -11.17 0.01
N PRO A 63 5.66 -11.61 1.22
CA PRO A 63 4.33 -12.19 1.42
C PRO A 63 3.20 -11.23 1.02
N SER A 64 3.43 -9.92 1.19
CA SER A 64 2.43 -8.94 0.81
C SER A 64 2.25 -8.90 -0.71
N TRP A 65 3.32 -9.08 -1.48
CA TRP A 65 3.20 -9.19 -2.93
C TRP A 65 2.42 -10.44 -3.32
N LYS A 66 2.76 -11.56 -2.69
CA LYS A 66 2.12 -12.83 -3.03
C LYS A 66 0.65 -12.84 -2.66
N ALA A 67 0.24 -11.97 -1.76
CA ALA A 67 -1.16 -11.86 -1.35
C ALA A 67 -1.98 -10.98 -2.27
N LEU A 68 -1.36 -10.28 -3.22
CA LEU A 68 -2.11 -9.40 -4.11
C LEU A 68 -2.90 -10.20 -5.12
N PRO A 69 -4.14 -9.76 -5.42
CA PRO A 69 -4.91 -10.43 -6.46
C PRO A 69 -4.32 -10.13 -7.83
N ASN A 70 -4.45 -11.10 -8.72
CA ASN A 70 -4.06 -10.93 -10.13
C ASN A 70 -2.61 -10.53 -10.31
N GLN A 71 -1.76 -10.93 -9.38
CA GLN A 71 -0.36 -10.67 -9.60
C GLN A 71 0.10 -11.50 -10.78
N SER A 72 0.77 -10.84 -11.70
CA SER A 72 1.25 -11.51 -12.90
C SER A 72 2.75 -11.66 -12.87
N ALA A 73 3.34 -11.53 -11.70
CA ALA A 73 4.77 -11.59 -11.59
C ALA A 73 5.24 -12.96 -11.99
N GLU A 74 5.84 -13.03 -13.15
CA GLU A 74 6.55 -14.19 -13.56
C GLU A 74 7.71 -14.39 -12.63
N THR A 75 8.05 -15.64 -12.41
CA THR A 75 9.25 -15.91 -11.67
C THR A 75 10.41 -15.34 -12.43
N SER A 76 10.88 -14.20 -12.00
CA SER A 76 12.11 -13.70 -12.56
C SER A 76 13.26 -14.17 -11.68
N GLN A 77 14.43 -14.10 -12.21
CA GLN A 77 15.60 -14.54 -11.46
C GLN A 77 15.99 -13.55 -10.39
N THR A 78 15.36 -12.37 -10.39
CA THR A 78 15.62 -11.37 -9.38
C THR A 78 14.36 -11.17 -8.57
N SER A 79 14.53 -10.92 -7.26
CA SER A 79 13.39 -10.67 -6.39
C SER A 79 12.73 -9.33 -6.70
N TRP A 80 13.48 -8.36 -7.16
CA TRP A 80 12.98 -7.02 -7.38
C TRP A 80 12.68 -6.80 -8.85
N VAL A 81 11.43 -6.45 -9.15
CA VAL A 81 10.95 -6.30 -10.52
C VAL A 81 10.38 -4.89 -10.68
N THR A 82 10.75 -4.21 -11.77
CA THR A 82 10.24 -2.89 -12.06
C THR A 82 8.79 -2.97 -12.51
N MET A 83 7.92 -2.23 -11.83
CA MET A 83 6.50 -2.18 -12.13
C MET A 83 6.09 -0.88 -12.78
N SER A 84 6.86 0.18 -12.60
CA SER A 84 6.52 1.48 -13.12
C SER A 84 7.81 2.28 -13.31
N GLN A 85 7.87 3.07 -14.36
CA GLN A 85 8.99 3.98 -14.58
C GLN A 85 8.59 5.43 -14.32
N SER A 86 7.43 5.63 -13.73
CA SER A 86 7.04 6.92 -13.18
C SER A 86 7.20 6.87 -11.68
N GLY A 87 6.95 7.94 -11.00
CA GLY A 87 7.02 7.94 -9.54
C GLY A 87 5.74 7.48 -8.88
N ALA A 88 4.86 6.80 -9.59
CA ALA A 88 3.55 6.42 -9.07
C ALA A 88 3.26 4.95 -9.27
N PHE A 89 2.61 4.35 -8.29
CA PHE A 89 2.20 2.95 -8.38
C PHE A 89 1.03 2.71 -7.44
N GLY A 90 0.01 2.00 -7.92
CA GLY A 90 -1.16 1.65 -7.13
C GLY A 90 -1.30 0.15 -6.99
N TRP A 91 -1.86 -0.27 -5.86
CA TRP A 91 -2.07 -1.71 -5.62
C TRP A 91 -3.23 -1.91 -4.65
N LEU A 92 -3.77 -3.13 -4.67
CA LEU A 92 -4.86 -3.52 -3.78
C LEU A 92 -4.26 -4.16 -2.53
N ASP A 93 -3.93 -3.33 -1.57
CA ASP A 93 -3.25 -3.80 -0.37
C ASP A 93 -4.22 -4.56 0.52
N SER A 94 -3.81 -5.72 1.00
CA SER A 94 -4.69 -6.53 1.83
C SER A 94 -5.08 -5.83 3.12
N ARG A 95 -4.26 -4.92 3.61
CA ARG A 95 -4.57 -4.19 4.84
C ARG A 95 -5.78 -3.28 4.69
N LEU A 96 -6.17 -2.95 3.45
CA LEU A 96 -7.34 -2.12 3.21
C LEU A 96 -8.61 -2.93 3.05
N ASN A 97 -8.57 -4.23 3.31
CA ASN A 97 -9.67 -5.10 2.96
C ASN A 97 -9.92 -6.18 4.01
N VAL A 98 -9.88 -5.79 5.28
CA VAL A 98 -9.90 -6.77 6.38
C VAL A 98 -11.23 -6.86 7.10
N LEU A 99 -12.29 -6.25 6.54
CA LEU A 99 -13.59 -6.28 7.20
C LEU A 99 -14.49 -7.41 6.76
N HIS A 100 -14.02 -8.28 5.89
CA HIS A 100 -14.88 -9.25 5.25
C HIS A 100 -15.49 -10.27 6.20
N ASP A 101 -14.86 -10.50 7.31
CA ASP A 101 -15.38 -11.48 8.27
C ASP A 101 -15.74 -10.80 9.58
N SER A 102 -15.90 -9.52 9.59
CA SER A 102 -15.89 -8.85 10.84
C SER A 102 -17.24 -8.76 11.47
N ASN A 103 -17.19 -8.64 12.71
CA ASN A 103 -18.26 -8.13 13.50
C ASN A 103 -18.28 -6.63 13.36
N SER A 104 -18.93 -6.19 12.33
CA SER A 104 -18.97 -4.79 12.03
C SER A 104 -19.58 -3.98 13.17
N ALA A 105 -20.08 -4.63 14.17
CA ALA A 105 -20.65 -3.96 15.34
C ALA A 105 -19.62 -3.14 16.09
N ASP A 106 -18.33 -3.38 15.88
CA ASP A 106 -17.30 -2.67 16.61
C ASP A 106 -16.93 -1.34 16.00
N GLY A 107 -17.65 -0.92 14.97
CA GLY A 107 -17.35 0.38 14.35
C GLY A 107 -16.19 0.32 13.39
N PRO A 108 -15.70 1.49 12.98
CA PRO A 108 -14.63 1.54 11.97
C PRO A 108 -13.36 0.88 12.46
N LYS A 109 -12.69 0.19 11.55
CA LYS A 109 -11.38 -0.37 11.81
C LYS A 109 -10.32 0.59 11.29
N THR A 110 -9.13 0.45 11.82
CA THR A 110 -8.00 1.25 11.35
C THR A 110 -7.06 0.37 10.54
N TRP A 111 -6.31 1.01 9.67
CA TRP A 111 -5.25 0.35 8.92
C TRP A 111 -4.03 1.25 8.93
N SER A 112 -2.87 0.65 8.73
CA SER A 112 -1.66 1.42 8.57
C SER A 112 -0.71 0.72 7.63
N ILE A 113 0.02 1.53 6.86
CA ILE A 113 1.05 1.04 5.95
C ILE A 113 2.32 1.80 6.29
N ALA A 114 3.34 1.07 6.69
CA ALA A 114 4.60 1.68 7.09
C ALA A 114 5.45 1.96 5.86
N VAL A 115 6.09 3.10 5.84
CA VAL A 115 7.05 3.47 4.81
C VAL A 115 8.32 3.94 5.50
N THR A 116 9.45 3.75 4.85
CA THR A 116 10.71 4.13 5.46
C THR A 116 11.62 4.79 4.43
N THR A 117 12.34 5.81 4.88
CA THR A 117 13.38 6.46 4.09
C THR A 117 14.62 6.59 4.95
N PRO A 118 15.81 6.72 4.34
CA PRO A 118 17.03 6.89 5.15
C PRO A 118 16.98 8.14 6.03
N LYS A 119 16.35 9.19 5.54
CA LYS A 119 16.35 10.46 6.26
C LYS A 119 15.26 10.54 7.32
N ASN A 120 14.08 10.00 7.04
CA ASN A 120 12.93 10.17 7.92
C ASN A 120 12.68 8.96 8.82
N GLY A 121 13.36 7.84 8.56
CA GLY A 121 13.07 6.62 9.29
C GLY A 121 11.71 6.06 8.92
N THR A 122 11.13 5.29 9.80
CA THR A 122 9.87 4.63 9.54
C THR A 122 8.71 5.52 9.98
N GLU A 123 7.80 5.77 9.04
CA GLU A 123 6.58 6.53 9.26
C GLU A 123 5.40 5.70 8.80
N ARG A 124 4.18 6.12 9.11
CA ARG A 124 3.01 5.34 8.78
C ARG A 124 1.97 6.20 8.07
N ILE A 125 1.41 5.64 7.00
CA ILE A 125 0.19 6.14 6.39
C ILE A 125 -0.93 5.42 7.12
N GLU A 126 -1.86 6.16 7.70
CA GLU A 126 -2.89 5.56 8.56
C GLU A 126 -4.26 6.01 8.11
N GLY A 127 -5.23 5.14 8.32
CA GLY A 127 -6.59 5.48 7.94
C GLY A 127 -7.60 4.59 8.59
N GLN A 128 -8.80 4.62 8.03
CA GLN A 128 -9.94 3.91 8.58
C GLN A 128 -10.64 3.13 7.48
N LEU A 129 -11.25 2.02 7.88
CA LEU A 129 -12.09 1.20 7.03
C LEU A 129 -13.52 1.27 7.55
N THR A 130 -14.45 1.43 6.65
CA THR A 130 -15.88 1.43 6.98
C THR A 130 -16.57 0.43 6.08
N TYR A 131 -17.41 -0.38 6.66
CA TYR A 131 -18.22 -1.32 5.91
C TYR A 131 -19.59 -0.70 5.64
N MET A 132 -19.98 -0.67 4.38
CA MET A 132 -21.26 -0.12 3.98
C MET A 132 -22.11 -1.24 3.39
N PRO A 133 -23.10 -1.72 4.13
CA PRO A 133 -23.94 -2.78 3.60
C PRO A 133 -24.79 -2.28 2.43
N ILE A 134 -25.06 -3.17 1.52
CA ILE A 134 -25.94 -2.90 0.39
C ILE A 134 -27.34 -3.33 0.78
N HIS A 135 -28.27 -2.46 0.53
CA HIS A 135 -29.69 -2.74 0.79
C HIS A 135 -30.47 -2.99 -0.45
#